data_ce9523319b13c5fcbfd004975d30f0a3
#
_entry.id   ce9523319b13c5fcbfd004975d30f0a3
#
_cell.length_a   1.000
_cell.length_b   1.000
_cell.length_c   1.000
_cell.angle_alpha   90.00
_cell.angle_beta   90.00
_cell.angle_gamma   90.00
#
_symmetry.space_group_name_H-M   'P 1'
#
loop_
_entity.id
_entity.type
_entity.pdbx_description
1 polymer ?
#
loop_
_entity_poly.entity_id
_entity_poly.type
_entity_poly.pdbx_seq_one_letter_code
_entity_poly.pdbx_strand_id
1 'polypeptide(L)'
;MPEYDYVYFGDTKRVPYGNKSSEAVFTLTREAVDYLFCEENCAIVIIACNTASARALRQIQKKYVPKKFPGRRVLGVLIPAAEEASRYKRVGVLATLGTVASNTFTV
;
A
#
# COMPACT_ATOMS: atom_id res chain seq x y z
N MET A 1 -6.60 -17.64 5.74
CA MET A 1 -6.94 -18.47 4.56
C MET A 1 -5.84 -19.52 4.38
N PRO A 2 -6.05 -20.72 4.88
CA PRO A 2 -5.00 -21.74 4.92
C PRO A 2 -4.63 -22.34 3.56
N GLU A 3 -5.42 -22.10 2.53
CA GLU A 3 -5.21 -22.59 1.16
C GLU A 3 -4.21 -21.78 0.34
N TYR A 4 -3.65 -20.68 0.90
CA TYR A 4 -2.67 -19.84 0.23
C TYR A 4 -1.32 -19.84 0.95
N ASP A 5 -0.26 -19.75 0.20
CA ASP A 5 1.07 -19.47 0.73
C ASP A 5 1.26 -17.96 0.88
N TYR A 6 1.90 -17.55 1.96
CA TYR A 6 2.14 -16.15 2.30
C TYR A 6 3.63 -15.86 2.42
N VAL A 7 4.06 -14.78 1.78
CA VAL A 7 5.38 -14.18 1.97
C VAL A 7 5.19 -12.84 2.67
N TYR A 8 5.86 -12.65 3.80
CA TYR A 8 5.85 -11.38 4.54
C TYR A 8 7.13 -10.61 4.28
N PHE A 9 6.99 -9.36 3.84
CA PHE A 9 8.07 -8.41 3.67
C PHE A 9 7.92 -7.24 4.65
N GLY A 10 8.86 -7.11 5.59
CA GLY A 10 8.90 -6.00 6.54
C GLY A 10 10.13 -5.14 6.30
N ASP A 11 9.93 -3.88 5.87
CA ASP A 11 11.02 -2.93 5.60
C ASP A 11 11.52 -2.26 6.88
N THR A 12 12.03 -3.05 7.82
CA THR A 12 12.46 -2.61 9.15
C THR A 12 13.66 -1.67 9.12
N LYS A 13 14.45 -1.71 8.06
CA LYS A 13 15.65 -0.88 7.90
C LYS A 13 15.33 0.58 7.54
N ARG A 14 14.20 0.83 6.85
CA ARG A 14 13.88 2.14 6.26
C ARG A 14 12.63 2.79 6.85
N VAL A 15 12.12 2.25 7.96
CA VAL A 15 11.02 2.87 8.72
C VAL A 15 11.54 4.09 9.51
N PRO A 16 10.66 5.05 9.84
CA PRO A 16 9.23 5.12 9.53
C PRO A 16 8.95 5.73 8.14
N TYR A 17 7.83 5.35 7.53
CA TYR A 17 7.37 5.90 6.25
C TYR A 17 6.51 7.17 6.42
N GLY A 18 5.91 7.34 7.59
CA GLY A 18 4.85 8.33 7.84
C GLY A 18 5.24 9.80 7.63
N ASN A 19 6.52 10.12 7.76
CA ASN A 19 7.08 11.47 7.60
C ASN A 19 8.00 11.63 6.38
N LYS A 20 8.11 10.60 5.53
CA LYS A 20 8.87 10.68 4.29
C LYS A 20 8.07 11.40 3.19
N SER A 21 8.78 11.92 2.19
CA SER A 21 8.13 12.49 0.99
C SER A 21 7.34 11.43 0.21
N SER A 22 6.35 11.86 -0.57
CA SER A 22 5.59 10.94 -1.43
C SER A 22 6.48 10.21 -2.43
N GLU A 23 7.49 10.89 -2.96
CA GLU A 23 8.47 10.30 -3.88
C GLU A 23 9.31 9.21 -3.21
N ALA A 24 9.80 9.47 -1.99
CA ALA A 24 10.54 8.49 -1.21
C ALA A 24 9.68 7.27 -0.89
N VAL A 25 8.44 7.46 -0.43
CA VAL A 25 7.50 6.37 -0.14
C VAL A 25 7.20 5.57 -1.41
N PHE A 26 6.99 6.23 -2.54
CA PHE A 26 6.79 5.54 -3.82
C PHE A 26 7.98 4.66 -4.19
N THR A 27 9.19 5.19 -4.11
CA THR A 27 10.41 4.46 -4.47
C THR A 27 10.60 3.23 -3.60
N LEU A 28 10.48 3.38 -2.29
CA LEU A 28 10.62 2.28 -1.33
C LEU A 28 9.54 1.20 -1.52
N THR A 29 8.30 1.63 -1.74
CA THR A 29 7.19 0.71 -1.97
C THR A 29 7.34 -0.04 -3.28
N ARG A 30 7.77 0.63 -4.34
CA ARG A 30 8.06 0.01 -5.64
C ARG A 30 9.15 -1.06 -5.52
N GLU A 31 10.24 -0.77 -4.81
CA GLU A 31 11.33 -1.74 -4.59
C GLU A 31 10.83 -3.00 -3.88
N ALA A 32 9.99 -2.84 -2.85
CA ALA A 32 9.38 -3.97 -2.15
C ALA A 32 8.46 -4.79 -3.07
N VAL A 33 7.64 -4.13 -3.89
CA VAL A 33 6.77 -4.78 -4.89
C VAL A 33 7.59 -5.54 -5.92
N ASP A 34 8.68 -4.94 -6.41
CA ASP A 34 9.59 -5.59 -7.35
C ASP A 34 10.20 -6.87 -6.76
N TYR A 35 10.69 -6.81 -5.53
CA TYR A 35 11.23 -7.96 -4.83
C TYR A 35 10.21 -9.09 -4.72
N LEU A 36 9.01 -8.78 -4.26
CA LEU A 36 7.95 -9.78 -4.08
C LEU A 36 7.49 -10.40 -5.41
N PHE A 37 7.49 -9.65 -6.49
CA PHE A 37 7.13 -10.19 -7.80
C PHE A 37 8.29 -10.93 -8.48
N CYS A 38 9.52 -10.43 -8.41
CA CYS A 38 10.65 -10.99 -9.13
C CYS A 38 11.31 -12.15 -8.38
N GLU A 39 11.59 -11.97 -7.08
CA GLU A 39 12.34 -12.95 -6.29
C GLU A 39 11.41 -13.99 -5.64
N GLU A 40 10.29 -13.56 -5.09
CA GLU A 40 9.35 -14.43 -4.40
C GLU A 40 8.21 -14.94 -5.30
N ASN A 41 8.15 -14.46 -6.54
CA ASN A 41 7.15 -14.85 -7.54
C ASN A 41 5.69 -14.76 -7.05
N CYS A 42 5.38 -13.80 -6.21
CA CYS A 42 4.03 -13.57 -5.72
C CYS A 42 3.07 -13.22 -6.87
N ALA A 43 1.88 -13.79 -6.88
CA ALA A 43 0.84 -13.44 -7.85
C ALA A 43 0.14 -12.12 -7.50
N ILE A 44 -0.02 -11.86 -6.20
CA ILE A 44 -0.67 -10.66 -5.66
C ILE A 44 0.20 -10.12 -4.52
N VAL A 45 0.33 -8.81 -4.44
CA VAL A 45 0.97 -8.11 -3.31
C VAL A 45 -0.08 -7.28 -2.58
N ILE A 46 -0.11 -7.37 -1.27
CA ILE A 46 -0.97 -6.55 -0.41
C ILE A 46 -0.09 -5.57 0.38
N ILE A 47 -0.32 -4.28 0.19
CA ILE A 47 0.36 -3.23 0.94
C ILE A 47 -0.43 -2.96 2.23
N ALA A 48 0.05 -3.50 3.34
CA ALA A 48 -0.59 -3.36 4.65
C ALA A 48 -0.29 -2.02 5.34
N CYS A 49 0.70 -1.28 4.86
CA CYS A 49 1.07 0.04 5.38
C CYS A 49 0.09 1.11 4.87
N ASN A 50 -0.58 1.82 5.78
CA ASN A 50 -1.51 2.90 5.42
C ASN A 50 -0.81 4.04 4.68
N THR A 51 0.38 4.45 5.11
CA THR A 51 1.15 5.51 4.45
C THR A 51 1.53 5.15 3.01
N ALA A 52 2.04 3.94 2.79
CA ALA A 52 2.37 3.46 1.46
C ALA A 52 1.13 3.30 0.58
N SER A 53 0.04 2.79 1.14
CA SER A 53 -1.26 2.69 0.44
C SER A 53 -1.79 4.08 0.03
N ALA A 54 -1.70 5.07 0.91
CA ALA A 54 -2.17 6.42 0.65
C ALA A 54 -1.35 7.16 -0.42
N ARG A 55 -0.03 6.98 -0.41
CA ARG A 55 0.90 7.81 -1.19
C ARG A 55 1.47 7.14 -2.44
N ALA A 56 1.56 5.81 -2.48
CA ALA A 56 2.24 5.09 -3.55
C ALA A 56 1.32 4.16 -4.35
N LEU A 57 0.32 3.57 -3.71
CA LEU A 57 -0.47 2.49 -4.30
C LEU A 57 -1.09 2.85 -5.64
N ARG A 58 -1.75 4.00 -5.72
CA ARG A 58 -2.47 4.40 -6.95
C ARG A 58 -1.55 4.53 -8.16
N GLN A 59 -0.35 5.08 -7.94
CA GLN A 59 0.64 5.21 -9.00
C GLN A 59 1.21 3.85 -9.40
N ILE A 60 1.47 2.99 -8.43
CA ILE A 60 1.93 1.60 -8.66
C ILE A 60 0.89 0.83 -9.46
N GLN A 61 -0.38 0.86 -9.05
CA GLN A 61 -1.46 0.13 -9.72
C GLN A 61 -1.73 0.61 -11.15
N LYS A 62 -1.70 1.92 -11.38
CA LYS A 62 -2.12 2.50 -12.66
C LYS A 62 -1.00 2.65 -13.67
N LYS A 63 0.22 2.92 -13.22
CA LYS A 63 1.33 3.29 -14.10
C LYS A 63 2.47 2.27 -14.11
N TYR A 64 2.78 1.65 -12.98
CA TYR A 64 3.96 0.82 -12.84
C TYR A 64 3.68 -0.66 -13.12
N VAL A 65 2.78 -1.27 -12.38
CA VAL A 65 2.48 -2.70 -12.49
C VAL A 65 1.96 -3.10 -13.87
N PRO A 66 1.04 -2.36 -14.51
CA PRO A 66 0.57 -2.75 -15.84
C PRO A 66 1.65 -2.77 -16.91
N LYS A 67 2.68 -1.95 -16.75
CA LYS A 67 3.82 -1.89 -17.69
C LYS A 67 4.85 -2.98 -17.45
N LYS A 68 5.22 -3.20 -16.19
CA LYS A 68 6.33 -4.10 -15.83
C LYS A 68 5.87 -5.52 -15.51
N PHE A 69 4.69 -5.65 -14.91
CA PHE A 69 4.15 -6.94 -14.45
C PHE A 69 2.70 -7.15 -14.93
N PRO A 70 2.47 -7.26 -16.25
CA PRO A 70 1.11 -7.45 -16.76
C PRO A 70 0.50 -8.74 -16.17
N GLY A 71 -0.78 -8.65 -15.76
CA GLY A 71 -1.50 -9.76 -15.13
C GLY A 71 -1.30 -9.90 -13.62
N ARG A 72 -0.35 -9.20 -13.00
CA ARG A 72 -0.18 -9.18 -11.55
C ARG A 72 -0.94 -8.03 -10.91
N ARG A 73 -1.23 -8.13 -9.62
CA ARG A 73 -2.05 -7.16 -8.88
C ARG A 73 -1.39 -6.72 -7.59
N VAL A 74 -1.59 -5.44 -7.28
CA VAL A 74 -1.22 -4.86 -5.98
C VAL A 74 -2.48 -4.27 -5.35
N LEU A 75 -2.75 -4.62 -4.12
CA LEU A 75 -3.89 -4.15 -3.33
C LEU A 75 -3.40 -3.36 -2.13
N GLY A 76 -4.23 -2.52 -1.58
CA GLY A 76 -3.96 -1.78 -0.34
C GLY A 76 -5.10 -1.90 0.65
N VAL A 77 -4.84 -1.48 1.89
CA VAL A 77 -5.78 -1.67 3.00
C VAL A 77 -6.68 -0.46 3.27
N LEU A 78 -6.38 0.71 2.69
CA LEU A 78 -7.14 1.94 2.99
C LEU A 78 -8.56 1.94 2.44
N ILE A 79 -8.77 1.50 1.21
CA ILE A 79 -10.10 1.51 0.60
C ILE A 79 -11.07 0.60 1.34
N PRO A 80 -10.74 -0.67 1.62
CA PRO A 80 -11.60 -1.52 2.44
C PRO A 80 -11.92 -0.93 3.82
N ALA A 81 -10.93 -0.30 4.47
CA ALA A 81 -11.13 0.36 5.75
C ALA A 81 -12.08 1.58 5.64
N ALA A 82 -11.93 2.38 4.60
CA ALA A 82 -12.80 3.54 4.36
C ALA A 82 -14.23 3.12 4.01
N GLU A 83 -14.39 2.06 3.22
CA GLU A 83 -15.71 1.49 2.89
C GLU A 83 -16.42 0.99 4.14
N GLU A 84 -15.74 0.27 5.01
CA GLU A 84 -16.32 -0.17 6.29
C GLU A 84 -16.67 1.02 7.19
N ALA A 85 -15.78 2.01 7.30
CA ALA A 85 -16.00 3.22 8.09
C ALA A 85 -17.20 4.04 7.60
N SER A 86 -17.50 4.02 6.30
CA SER A 86 -18.62 4.78 5.71
C SER A 86 -20.01 4.36 6.21
N ARG A 87 -20.10 3.19 6.85
CA ARG A 87 -21.35 2.70 7.48
C ARG A 87 -21.71 3.46 8.76
N TYR A 88 -20.79 4.25 9.29
CA TYR A 88 -20.95 4.97 10.55
C TYR A 88 -21.04 6.48 10.30
N LYS A 89 -21.91 7.16 11.08
CA LYS A 89 -22.12 8.61 10.93
C LYS A 89 -20.95 9.47 11.44
N ARG A 90 -20.18 8.93 12.38
CA ARG A 90 -19.05 9.65 13.00
C ARG A 90 -17.91 8.67 13.21
N VAL A 91 -16.79 8.94 12.61
CA VAL A 91 -15.60 8.09 12.67
C VAL A 91 -14.39 8.93 13.06
N GLY A 92 -13.64 8.47 14.05
CA GLY A 92 -12.34 9.02 14.39
C GLY A 92 -11.25 8.26 13.62
N VAL A 93 -10.31 9.00 13.04
CA VAL A 93 -9.17 8.42 12.32
C VAL A 93 -7.87 8.79 13.00
N LEU A 94 -7.10 7.78 13.41
CA LEU A 94 -5.72 7.94 13.86
C LEU A 94 -4.78 7.51 12.72
N ALA A 95 -3.93 8.42 12.28
CA ALA A 95 -3.08 8.16 11.13
C ALA A 95 -1.75 8.92 11.21
N THR A 96 -0.76 8.45 10.42
CA THR A 96 0.50 9.19 10.25
C THR A 96 0.23 10.50 9.49
N LEU A 97 1.16 11.45 9.64
CA LEU A 97 1.11 12.72 8.92
C LEU A 97 0.95 12.52 7.40
N GLY A 98 1.65 11.53 6.85
CA GLY A 98 1.58 11.18 5.44
C GLY A 98 0.19 10.72 5.00
N THR A 99 -0.48 9.92 5.81
CA THR A 99 -1.84 9.47 5.54
C THR A 99 -2.85 10.63 5.64
N VAL A 100 -2.72 11.47 6.66
CA VAL A 100 -3.58 12.67 6.81
C VAL A 100 -3.43 13.60 5.61
N ALA A 101 -2.19 13.92 5.24
CA ALA A 101 -1.89 14.80 4.12
C ALA A 101 -2.35 14.25 2.74
N SER A 102 -2.57 12.95 2.63
CA SER A 102 -3.07 12.33 1.40
C SER A 102 -4.55 12.58 1.13
N ASN A 103 -5.30 13.08 2.12
CA ASN A 103 -6.76 13.27 2.08
C ASN A 103 -7.56 11.99 1.70
N THR A 104 -7.00 10.82 1.90
CA THR A 104 -7.62 9.54 1.50
C THR A 104 -8.94 9.27 2.23
N PHE A 105 -9.05 9.72 3.48
CA PHE A 105 -10.28 9.58 4.28
C PHE A 105 -11.23 10.81 4.20
N THR A 106 -10.87 11.81 3.41
CA THR A 106 -11.73 12.99 3.21
C THR A 106 -12.56 12.75 1.94
N VAL A 107 -13.79 12.43 2.14
CA VAL A 107 -14.73 12.23 1.03
C VAL A 107 -15.74 13.39 1.07
#